data_3e985482095ad5bd4b70bcf6583aa59b
#
_entry.id   3e985482095ad5bd4b70bcf6583aa59b
#
_cell.length_a   1.000
_cell.length_b   1.000
_cell.length_c   1.000
_cell.angle_alpha   90.00
_cell.angle_beta   90.00
_cell.angle_gamma   90.00
#
_symmetry.space_group_name_H-M   'P 1'
#
loop_
_entity.id
_entity.type
_entity.pdbx_description
1 polymer ?
#
loop_
_entity_poly.entity_id
_entity_poly.type
_entity_poly.pdbx_seq_one_letter_code
_entity_poly.pdbx_strand_id
1 'polypeptide(L)'
;MTRVLLLALIVSGCGREPKAAVADSAGARLEAAAETAGIVPDPNAPLQGSWARDTDRICVGGTDKSARIGVSVDYGEDQGCTASGTVERSGDALKLAFGACRFDARFDGDRIVFPPEIPEACESLCTGRASLAAVTVDRISESRSEASTLRSSAGKLLCAN
;
A
#
# COMPACT_ATOMS: atom_id res chain seq x y z
N MET A 1 -43.09 52.08 39.20
CA MET A 1 -43.71 51.37 38.08
C MET A 1 -42.59 51.11 37.06
N THR A 2 -41.90 49.96 37.19
CA THR A 2 -40.72 49.63 36.37
C THR A 2 -41.10 48.54 35.38
N ARG A 3 -41.16 48.85 34.09
CA ARG A 3 -41.44 47.90 33.00
C ARG A 3 -40.14 47.13 32.65
N VAL A 4 -40.11 45.85 32.92
CA VAL A 4 -39.08 44.93 32.48
C VAL A 4 -39.41 44.48 31.06
N LEU A 5 -38.53 44.79 30.13
CA LEU A 5 -38.59 44.35 28.73
C LEU A 5 -37.85 43.03 28.59
N LEU A 6 -38.59 41.93 28.40
CA LEU A 6 -37.99 40.61 28.05
C LEU A 6 -37.59 40.60 26.59
N LEU A 7 -36.30 40.51 26.31
CA LEU A 7 -35.75 40.24 24.98
C LEU A 7 -35.72 38.72 24.77
N ALA A 8 -36.56 38.21 23.88
CA ALA A 8 -36.50 36.81 23.42
C ALA A 8 -35.45 36.65 22.31
N LEU A 9 -34.34 35.97 22.59
CA LEU A 9 -33.39 35.53 21.60
C LEU A 9 -33.95 34.31 20.86
N ILE A 10 -34.28 34.49 19.60
CA ILE A 10 -34.61 33.39 18.66
C ILE A 10 -33.31 32.84 18.10
N VAL A 11 -32.87 31.69 18.60
CA VAL A 11 -31.76 30.91 18.03
C VAL A 11 -32.31 30.19 16.80
N SER A 12 -32.02 30.71 15.62
CA SER A 12 -32.30 30.04 14.33
C SER A 12 -31.39 28.85 14.18
N GLY A 13 -31.97 27.65 14.30
CA GLY A 13 -31.26 26.38 14.11
C GLY A 13 -30.67 26.26 12.71
N CYS A 14 -29.44 25.81 12.62
CA CYS A 14 -28.80 25.41 11.37
C CYS A 14 -29.65 24.34 10.67
N GLY A 15 -30.13 24.68 9.49
CA GLY A 15 -30.88 23.77 8.64
C GLY A 15 -30.04 22.56 8.28
N ARG A 16 -30.62 21.38 8.41
CA ARG A 16 -30.08 20.12 7.87
C ARG A 16 -30.05 20.27 6.34
N GLU A 17 -28.86 20.41 5.76
CA GLU A 17 -28.72 20.31 4.30
C GLU A 17 -29.13 18.90 3.84
N PRO A 18 -29.93 18.79 2.77
CA PRO A 18 -30.33 17.49 2.25
C PRO A 18 -29.12 16.77 1.65
N LYS A 19 -28.94 15.53 2.06
CA LYS A 19 -27.86 14.60 1.70
C LYS A 19 -27.72 14.28 0.17
N ALA A 20 -28.57 14.89 -0.66
CA ALA A 20 -28.59 14.67 -2.12
C ALA A 20 -27.63 15.59 -2.93
N ALA A 21 -27.01 16.58 -2.31
CA ALA A 21 -26.17 17.55 -3.02
C ALA A 21 -24.68 17.19 -3.12
N VAL A 22 -24.25 16.06 -2.52
CA VAL A 22 -22.82 15.71 -2.46
C VAL A 22 -22.29 15.24 -3.82
N ALA A 23 -23.10 14.55 -4.62
CA ALA A 23 -22.67 13.98 -5.90
C ALA A 23 -22.38 15.02 -7.00
N ASP A 24 -22.85 16.26 -6.87
CA ASP A 24 -22.70 17.31 -7.87
C ASP A 24 -21.92 18.53 -7.35
N SER A 25 -21.25 18.38 -6.21
CA SER A 25 -20.40 19.44 -5.66
C SER A 25 -19.12 19.61 -6.49
N ALA A 26 -18.56 20.83 -6.48
CA ALA A 26 -17.27 21.09 -7.15
C ALA A 26 -16.16 20.17 -6.63
N GLY A 27 -16.20 19.80 -5.35
CA GLY A 27 -15.30 18.82 -4.74
C GLY A 27 -15.42 17.43 -5.35
N ALA A 28 -16.64 16.90 -5.46
CA ALA A 28 -16.87 15.57 -6.06
C ALA A 28 -16.45 15.51 -7.54
N ARG A 29 -16.63 16.61 -8.28
CA ARG A 29 -16.13 16.71 -9.68
C ARG A 29 -14.62 16.74 -9.77
N LEU A 30 -13.95 17.40 -8.82
CA LEU A 30 -12.49 17.43 -8.75
C LEU A 30 -11.93 16.04 -8.39
N GLU A 31 -12.51 15.35 -7.42
CA GLU A 31 -12.15 13.99 -7.05
C GLU A 31 -12.31 13.03 -8.24
N ALA A 32 -13.46 13.05 -8.91
CA ALA A 32 -13.69 12.22 -10.09
C ALA A 32 -12.72 12.55 -11.25
N ALA A 33 -12.36 13.82 -11.42
CA ALA A 33 -11.37 14.21 -12.42
C ALA A 33 -9.96 13.73 -12.05
N ALA A 34 -9.59 13.77 -10.76
CA ALA A 34 -8.31 13.29 -10.26
C ALA A 34 -8.18 11.76 -10.40
N GLU A 35 -9.24 10.99 -10.11
CA GLU A 35 -9.31 9.56 -10.37
C GLU A 35 -9.17 9.23 -11.85
N THR A 36 -9.92 9.96 -12.73
CA THR A 36 -9.85 9.77 -14.19
C THR A 36 -8.48 10.11 -14.77
N ALA A 37 -7.81 11.09 -14.17
CA ALA A 37 -6.45 11.48 -14.56
C ALA A 37 -5.36 10.57 -13.97
N GLY A 38 -5.71 9.57 -13.14
CA GLY A 38 -4.76 8.68 -12.49
C GLY A 38 -3.88 9.38 -11.43
N ILE A 39 -4.36 10.50 -10.87
CA ILE A 39 -3.64 11.24 -9.81
C ILE A 39 -3.91 10.62 -8.44
N VAL A 40 -5.08 9.98 -8.28
CA VAL A 40 -5.45 9.25 -7.08
C VAL A 40 -5.20 7.77 -7.32
N PRO A 41 -4.47 7.07 -6.45
CA PRO A 41 -4.26 5.63 -6.58
C PRO A 41 -5.59 4.87 -6.57
N ASP A 42 -5.75 3.90 -7.49
CA ASP A 42 -6.91 3.00 -7.49
C ASP A 42 -6.71 1.90 -6.43
N PRO A 43 -7.48 1.89 -5.34
CA PRO A 43 -7.36 0.87 -4.31
C PRO A 43 -7.73 -0.54 -4.82
N ASN A 44 -8.34 -0.66 -6.00
CA ASN A 44 -8.66 -1.93 -6.65
C ASN A 44 -7.65 -2.34 -7.72
N ALA A 45 -6.61 -1.54 -7.95
CA ALA A 45 -5.56 -1.85 -8.91
C ALA A 45 -4.99 -3.26 -8.66
N PRO A 46 -4.59 -4.01 -9.71
CA PRO A 46 -4.01 -5.33 -9.55
C PRO A 46 -2.73 -5.28 -8.74
N LEU A 47 -2.53 -6.21 -7.80
CA LEU A 47 -1.31 -6.31 -7.01
C LEU A 47 -0.12 -6.87 -7.82
N GLN A 48 -0.42 -7.59 -8.89
CA GLN A 48 0.60 -8.23 -9.73
C GLN A 48 1.51 -7.22 -10.41
N GLY A 49 2.80 -7.58 -10.58
CA GLY A 49 3.75 -6.75 -11.27
C GLY A 49 5.08 -6.58 -10.55
N SER A 50 5.82 -5.58 -10.97
CA SER A 50 7.11 -5.18 -10.43
C SER A 50 7.01 -3.86 -9.68
N TRP A 51 7.68 -3.80 -8.54
CA TRP A 51 7.65 -2.69 -7.60
C TRP A 51 9.09 -2.33 -7.23
N ALA A 52 9.39 -1.05 -7.14
CA ALA A 52 10.73 -0.63 -6.76
C ALA A 52 10.76 0.76 -6.11
N ARG A 53 11.75 0.96 -5.25
CA ARG A 53 12.20 2.28 -4.80
C ARG A 53 13.68 2.16 -4.44
N ASP A 54 14.48 3.08 -4.93
CA ASP A 54 15.92 3.06 -4.76
C ASP A 54 16.51 1.69 -5.15
N THR A 55 17.06 0.96 -4.20
CA THR A 55 17.60 -0.40 -4.41
C THR A 55 16.62 -1.52 -4.02
N ASP A 56 15.49 -1.16 -3.41
CA ASP A 56 14.49 -2.12 -2.98
C ASP A 56 13.64 -2.57 -4.17
N ARG A 57 13.40 -3.86 -4.25
CA ARG A 57 12.63 -4.51 -5.32
C ARG A 57 11.65 -5.49 -4.75
N ILE A 58 10.41 -5.43 -5.25
CA ILE A 58 9.39 -6.44 -5.00
C ILE A 58 8.82 -6.90 -6.33
N CYS A 59 8.56 -8.17 -6.46
CA CYS A 59 7.74 -8.74 -7.52
C CYS A 59 6.53 -9.46 -6.93
N VAL A 60 5.40 -9.36 -7.60
CA VAL A 60 4.21 -10.14 -7.29
C VAL A 60 3.74 -10.87 -8.53
N GLY A 61 3.69 -12.19 -8.47
CA GLY A 61 3.24 -13.08 -9.53
C GLY A 61 2.07 -13.95 -9.09
N GLY A 62 1.48 -14.68 -10.04
CA GLY A 62 0.35 -15.58 -9.75
C GLY A 62 -1.00 -14.90 -9.89
N THR A 63 -2.00 -15.39 -9.16
CA THR A 63 -3.37 -14.86 -9.13
C THR A 63 -3.70 -14.35 -7.72
N ASP A 64 -4.75 -13.53 -7.58
CA ASP A 64 -5.16 -12.97 -6.29
C ASP A 64 -5.44 -14.03 -5.20
N LYS A 65 -5.79 -15.26 -5.61
CA LYS A 65 -6.04 -16.39 -4.68
C LYS A 65 -4.78 -17.19 -4.32
N SER A 66 -3.68 -17.01 -5.09
CA SER A 66 -2.42 -17.72 -4.88
C SER A 66 -1.28 -16.88 -5.44
N ALA A 67 -1.17 -15.68 -4.93
CA ALA A 67 -0.12 -14.76 -5.34
C ALA A 67 1.18 -15.10 -4.61
N ARG A 68 2.27 -15.07 -5.38
CA ARG A 68 3.64 -15.20 -4.87
C ARG A 68 4.26 -13.82 -4.79
N ILE A 69 5.07 -13.62 -3.78
CA ILE A 69 5.82 -12.39 -3.60
C ILE A 69 7.30 -12.70 -3.43
N GLY A 70 8.14 -11.89 -4.05
CA GLY A 70 9.57 -11.89 -3.84
C GLY A 70 10.04 -10.49 -3.46
N VAL A 71 10.98 -10.41 -2.53
CA VAL A 71 11.55 -9.17 -2.02
C VAL A 71 13.06 -9.23 -2.09
N SER A 72 13.68 -8.15 -2.54
CA SER A 72 15.11 -7.90 -2.47
C SER A 72 15.35 -6.48 -2.00
N VAL A 73 16.06 -6.37 -0.89
CA VAL A 73 16.59 -5.12 -0.33
C VAL A 73 18.10 -5.18 -0.47
N ASP A 74 18.74 -4.15 -0.98
CA ASP A 74 20.17 -4.11 -1.19
C ASP A 74 20.76 -2.79 -0.70
N TYR A 75 21.50 -2.86 0.42
CA TYR A 75 22.23 -1.72 1.00
C TYR A 75 23.72 -1.74 0.64
N GLY A 76 24.13 -2.62 -0.30
CA GLY A 76 25.51 -2.82 -0.72
C GLY A 76 26.34 -3.65 0.26
N GLU A 77 27.55 -4.02 -0.16
CA GLU A 77 28.59 -4.69 0.65
C GLU A 77 28.08 -5.75 1.64
N ASP A 78 27.43 -6.80 1.12
CA ASP A 78 26.88 -7.92 1.89
C ASP A 78 25.76 -7.54 2.88
N GLN A 79 25.12 -6.38 2.70
CA GLN A 79 23.99 -5.93 3.49
C GLN A 79 22.72 -5.94 2.65
N GLY A 80 21.85 -6.89 2.86
CA GLY A 80 20.61 -6.99 2.11
C GLY A 80 19.66 -8.01 2.69
N CYS A 81 18.42 -7.98 2.19
CA CYS A 81 17.43 -8.98 2.51
C CYS A 81 16.94 -9.64 1.21
N THR A 82 16.72 -10.95 1.27
CA THR A 82 16.11 -11.68 0.15
C THR A 82 15.06 -12.65 0.69
N ALA A 83 13.85 -12.50 0.21
CA ALA A 83 12.73 -13.34 0.61
C ALA A 83 11.87 -13.73 -0.59
N SER A 84 11.32 -14.95 -0.56
CA SER A 84 10.29 -15.41 -1.49
C SER A 84 9.21 -16.13 -0.70
N GLY A 85 7.95 -15.87 -1.01
CA GLY A 85 6.83 -16.40 -0.24
C GLY A 85 5.49 -16.19 -0.91
N THR A 86 4.46 -16.05 -0.10
CA THR A 86 3.09 -15.83 -0.54
C THR A 86 2.54 -14.50 -0.02
N VAL A 87 1.60 -13.96 -0.76
CA VAL A 87 0.84 -12.77 -0.38
C VAL A 87 -0.65 -13.03 -0.59
N GLU A 88 -1.44 -12.67 0.42
CA GLU A 88 -2.90 -12.66 0.35
C GLU A 88 -3.39 -11.22 0.56
N ARG A 89 -4.28 -10.75 -0.32
CA ARG A 89 -4.83 -9.41 -0.25
C ARG A 89 -6.22 -9.42 0.38
N SER A 90 -6.46 -8.47 1.27
CA SER A 90 -7.78 -8.18 1.86
C SER A 90 -8.00 -6.67 1.93
N GLY A 91 -8.64 -6.10 0.91
CA GLY A 91 -8.77 -4.65 0.78
C GLY A 91 -7.41 -3.99 0.56
N ASP A 92 -7.01 -3.10 1.46
CA ASP A 92 -5.73 -2.41 1.50
C ASP A 92 -4.65 -3.15 2.32
N ALA A 93 -5.01 -4.26 2.96
CA ALA A 93 -4.09 -5.08 3.72
C ALA A 93 -3.52 -6.23 2.88
N LEU A 94 -2.22 -6.47 3.00
CA LEU A 94 -1.49 -7.58 2.40
C LEU A 94 -0.92 -8.46 3.51
N LYS A 95 -1.38 -9.71 3.61
CA LYS A 95 -0.79 -10.70 4.51
C LYS A 95 0.37 -11.39 3.82
N LEU A 96 1.57 -11.14 4.31
CA LEU A 96 2.82 -11.67 3.76
C LEU A 96 3.30 -12.87 4.58
N ALA A 97 3.80 -13.90 3.90
CA ALA A 97 4.38 -15.07 4.53
C ALA A 97 5.65 -15.52 3.79
N PHE A 98 6.79 -15.35 4.45
CA PHE A 98 8.13 -15.79 4.01
C PHE A 98 8.64 -16.89 4.95
N GLY A 99 8.04 -18.08 4.86
CA GLY A 99 8.29 -19.15 5.82
C GLY A 99 7.79 -18.79 7.23
N ALA A 100 8.71 -18.69 8.21
CA ALA A 100 8.37 -18.29 9.58
C ALA A 100 8.11 -16.79 9.76
N CYS A 101 8.69 -15.95 8.89
CA CYS A 101 8.47 -14.52 8.86
C CYS A 101 7.09 -14.21 8.29
N ARG A 102 6.20 -13.62 9.09
CA ARG A 102 4.83 -13.26 8.69
C ARG A 102 4.46 -11.92 9.26
N PHE A 103 3.93 -11.03 8.44
CA PHE A 103 3.43 -9.71 8.84
C PHE A 103 2.43 -9.16 7.84
N ASP A 104 1.71 -8.12 8.23
CA ASP A 104 0.79 -7.41 7.37
C ASP A 104 1.46 -6.14 6.82
N ALA A 105 1.31 -5.91 5.51
CA ALA A 105 1.71 -4.69 4.81
C ALA A 105 0.49 -3.93 4.31
N ARG A 106 0.68 -2.69 3.90
CA ARG A 106 -0.37 -1.87 3.28
C ARG A 106 -0.17 -1.72 1.79
N PHE A 107 -1.28 -1.63 1.07
CA PHE A 107 -1.34 -1.41 -0.36
C PHE A 107 -2.41 -0.36 -0.66
N ASP A 108 -2.05 0.70 -1.36
CA ASP A 108 -2.96 1.79 -1.75
C ASP A 108 -3.32 1.80 -3.24
N GLY A 109 -2.82 0.83 -4.01
CA GLY A 109 -3.01 0.77 -5.46
C GLY A 109 -1.69 0.99 -6.20
N ASP A 110 -0.88 1.95 -5.78
CA ASP A 110 0.39 2.32 -6.43
C ASP A 110 1.62 2.07 -5.56
N ARG A 111 1.42 1.72 -4.29
CA ARG A 111 2.49 1.56 -3.31
C ARG A 111 2.25 0.37 -2.40
N ILE A 112 3.33 -0.32 -2.06
CA ILE A 112 3.38 -1.33 -1.00
C ILE A 112 4.25 -0.78 0.12
N VAL A 113 3.72 -0.79 1.37
CA VAL A 113 4.40 -0.28 2.56
C VAL A 113 4.44 -1.37 3.63
N PHE A 114 5.64 -1.79 4.02
CA PHE A 114 5.84 -2.71 5.12
C PHE A 114 5.79 -1.96 6.46
N PRO A 115 5.38 -2.61 7.55
CA PRO A 115 5.30 -1.97 8.85
C PRO A 115 6.71 -1.60 9.36
N PRO A 116 6.80 -0.58 10.25
CA PRO A 116 8.08 -0.18 10.84
C PRO A 116 8.64 -1.21 11.82
N GLU A 117 7.79 -2.09 12.35
CA GLU A 117 8.15 -3.18 13.23
C GLU A 117 7.71 -4.50 12.60
N ILE A 118 8.63 -5.45 12.49
CA ILE A 118 8.41 -6.79 11.95
C ILE A 118 8.86 -7.86 12.96
N PRO A 119 8.30 -9.09 12.89
CA PRO A 119 8.70 -10.17 13.79
C PRO A 119 10.20 -10.50 13.68
N GLU A 120 10.81 -10.88 14.79
CA GLU A 120 12.21 -11.32 14.88
C GLU A 120 12.55 -12.47 13.89
N ALA A 121 11.56 -13.34 13.62
CA ALA A 121 11.71 -14.40 12.62
C ALA A 121 12.09 -13.91 11.21
N CYS A 122 11.88 -12.62 10.92
CA CYS A 122 12.23 -11.99 9.65
C CYS A 122 13.72 -11.63 9.55
N GLU A 123 14.44 -11.52 10.64
CA GLU A 123 15.86 -11.18 10.67
C GLU A 123 16.72 -12.19 9.91
N SER A 124 16.32 -13.48 9.94
CA SER A 124 17.01 -14.55 9.22
C SER A 124 16.99 -14.41 7.68
N LEU A 125 16.17 -13.53 7.16
CA LEU A 125 16.07 -13.21 5.71
C LEU A 125 17.04 -12.12 5.29
N CYS A 126 17.75 -11.52 6.23
CA CYS A 126 18.63 -10.39 6.02
C CYS A 126 20.07 -10.69 6.45
N THR A 127 21.02 -9.94 5.90
CA THR A 127 22.43 -9.94 6.25
C THR A 127 22.86 -8.53 6.67
N GLY A 128 23.91 -8.46 7.49
CA GLY A 128 24.42 -7.19 7.98
C GLY A 128 23.40 -6.43 8.83
N ARG A 129 23.18 -5.18 8.49
CA ARG A 129 22.21 -4.29 9.16
C ARG A 129 20.95 -4.03 8.31
N ALA A 130 20.79 -4.77 7.23
CA ALA A 130 19.59 -4.65 6.40
C ALA A 130 18.35 -5.19 7.15
N SER A 131 17.21 -4.64 6.82
CA SER A 131 15.92 -5.02 7.41
C SER A 131 14.81 -4.93 6.38
N LEU A 132 13.80 -5.77 6.53
CA LEU A 132 12.54 -5.64 5.81
C LEU A 132 11.58 -4.62 6.46
N ALA A 133 11.90 -4.10 7.65
CA ALA A 133 11.09 -3.10 8.31
C ALA A 133 11.03 -1.80 7.49
N ALA A 134 9.84 -1.20 7.43
CA ALA A 134 9.57 0.07 6.74
C ALA A 134 9.91 0.10 5.23
N VAL A 135 10.15 -1.05 4.59
CA VAL A 135 10.32 -1.12 3.13
C VAL A 135 9.11 -0.49 2.46
N THR A 136 9.37 0.42 1.53
CA THR A 136 8.34 1.09 0.76
C THR A 136 8.73 1.07 -0.70
N VAL A 137 7.85 0.59 -1.56
CA VAL A 137 8.08 0.51 -3.00
C VAL A 137 6.88 1.06 -3.77
N ASP A 138 7.16 1.69 -4.90
CA ASP A 138 6.16 2.20 -5.83
C ASP A 138 6.01 1.23 -7.02
N ARG A 139 4.86 1.27 -7.67
CA ARG A 139 4.59 0.46 -8.84
C ARG A 139 5.49 0.88 -10.00
N ILE A 140 6.16 -0.07 -10.61
CA ILE A 140 6.96 0.13 -11.81
C ILE A 140 6.22 -0.43 -13.03
N SER A 141 5.62 -1.61 -12.91
CA SER A 141 4.95 -2.29 -14.01
C SER A 141 3.94 -3.31 -13.52
N GLU A 142 2.84 -3.46 -14.25
CA GLU A 142 1.85 -4.54 -14.03
C GLU A 142 2.19 -5.82 -14.81
N SER A 143 3.32 -5.83 -15.53
CA SER A 143 3.73 -6.95 -16.37
C SER A 143 4.13 -8.16 -15.55
N ARG A 144 3.38 -9.26 -15.72
CA ARG A 144 3.72 -10.55 -15.11
C ARG A 144 5.05 -11.11 -15.62
N SER A 145 5.37 -10.88 -16.90
CA SER A 145 6.63 -11.34 -17.48
C SER A 145 7.83 -10.65 -16.84
N GLU A 146 7.75 -9.34 -16.60
CA GLU A 146 8.79 -8.60 -15.89
C GLU A 146 8.91 -9.07 -14.44
N ALA A 147 7.79 -9.18 -13.71
CA ALA A 147 7.77 -9.69 -12.34
C ALA A 147 8.44 -11.07 -12.24
N SER A 148 8.23 -11.97 -13.20
CA SER A 148 8.79 -13.33 -13.19
C SER A 148 10.30 -13.36 -13.43
N THR A 149 10.89 -12.32 -14.03
CA THR A 149 12.32 -12.23 -14.30
C THR A 149 13.14 -11.55 -13.21
N LEU A 150 12.48 -10.96 -12.21
CA LEU A 150 13.15 -10.23 -11.14
C LEU A 150 14.09 -11.16 -10.35
N ARG A 151 15.32 -10.70 -10.16
CA ARG A 151 16.36 -11.44 -9.44
C ARG A 151 16.84 -10.64 -8.23
N SER A 152 17.29 -11.38 -7.23
CA SER A 152 18.07 -10.79 -6.13
C SER A 152 19.47 -10.41 -6.59
N SER A 153 20.22 -9.70 -5.77
CA SER A 153 21.65 -9.39 -5.97
C SER A 153 22.49 -10.67 -6.18
N ALA A 154 22.10 -11.80 -5.55
CA ALA A 154 22.71 -13.11 -5.74
C ALA A 154 22.24 -13.85 -7.02
N GLY A 155 21.46 -13.20 -7.90
CA GLY A 155 20.98 -13.79 -9.16
C GLY A 155 19.81 -14.77 -9.04
N LYS A 156 19.27 -15.02 -7.84
CA LYS A 156 18.13 -15.91 -7.60
C LYS A 156 16.84 -15.26 -8.10
N LEU A 157 16.02 -15.99 -8.86
CA LEU A 157 14.67 -15.54 -9.23
C LEU A 157 13.79 -15.39 -7.97
N LEU A 158 13.12 -14.24 -7.86
CA LEU A 158 12.32 -13.90 -6.68
C LEU A 158 10.88 -14.39 -6.79
N CYS A 159 10.29 -14.29 -7.99
CA CYS A 159 8.89 -14.65 -8.26
C CYS A 159 8.76 -15.79 -9.30
N ALA A 160 9.74 -16.66 -9.43
CA ALA A 160 9.59 -17.84 -10.28
C ALA A 160 8.51 -18.78 -9.74
N ASN A 161 7.72 -19.36 -10.65
CA ASN A 161 6.75 -20.41 -10.36
C ASN A 161 7.45 -21.71 -10.01
#